data_6497d530d0135bee74b8f5ddd36ff185
#
_entry.id   6497d530d0135bee74b8f5ddd36ff185
#
_cell.length_a   1.000
_cell.length_b   1.000
_cell.length_c   1.000
_cell.angle_alpha   90.00
_cell.angle_beta   90.00
_cell.angle_gamma   90.00
#
_symmetry.space_group_name_H-M   'P 1'
#
loop_
_entity.id
_entity.type
_entity.pdbx_description
1 polymer ?
#
loop_
_entity_poly.entity_id
_entity_poly.type
_entity_poly.pdbx_seq_one_letter_code
_entity_poly.pdbx_strand_id
1 'polypeptide(L)'
;MKRLTPYSWLILIIFSSCLTGNKVASTDKQIESLLSQMTLEEKIGMLHSNTMFSSTGVPRLGIPDLHYSDGPHGVRFEGVANGWESARWDNDACSYLPALSALASTWNRDLAQLYGEVLGAECKARGKHVSLAPGVNIHRSLLNGRNWEYFS
;
A
#
# COMPACT_ATOMS: atom_id res chain seq x y z
N MET A 1 -61.20 -2.22 3.41
CA MET A 1 -59.88 -1.78 3.91
C MET A 1 -59.27 -2.93 4.70
N LYS A 2 -58.34 -3.70 4.10
CA LYS A 2 -57.66 -4.81 4.77
C LYS A 2 -56.41 -4.26 5.47
N ARG A 3 -56.30 -4.44 6.78
CA ARG A 3 -55.16 -4.04 7.59
C ARG A 3 -53.98 -4.94 7.23
N LEU A 4 -52.89 -4.36 6.74
CA LEU A 4 -51.61 -5.02 6.57
C LEU A 4 -50.99 -5.30 7.94
N THR A 5 -50.59 -6.53 8.19
CA THR A 5 -50.01 -7.01 9.44
C THR A 5 -48.56 -6.49 9.65
N PRO A 6 -48.14 -6.22 10.88
CA PRO A 6 -46.84 -5.55 11.16
C PRO A 6 -45.58 -6.40 10.91
N TYR A 7 -45.71 -7.59 10.32
CA TYR A 7 -44.57 -8.50 10.09
C TYR A 7 -43.92 -8.38 8.71
N SER A 8 -44.42 -7.52 7.81
CA SER A 8 -43.82 -7.32 6.47
C SER A 8 -42.47 -6.61 6.47
N TRP A 9 -42.05 -6.01 7.58
CA TRP A 9 -40.81 -5.24 7.68
C TRP A 9 -39.62 -6.09 8.13
N LEU A 10 -39.85 -7.29 8.67
CA LEU A 10 -38.77 -8.17 9.17
C LEU A 10 -38.09 -8.99 8.07
N ILE A 11 -38.70 -9.08 6.88
CA ILE A 11 -38.13 -9.88 5.78
C ILE A 11 -37.11 -9.11 4.96
N LEU A 12 -37.06 -7.76 5.04
CA LEU A 12 -36.17 -6.94 4.22
C LEU A 12 -34.75 -6.78 4.80
N ILE A 13 -34.51 -7.16 6.06
CA ILE A 13 -33.21 -6.96 6.73
C ILE A 13 -32.24 -8.15 6.52
N ILE A 14 -32.74 -9.30 6.11
CA ILE A 14 -31.91 -10.53 6.01
C ILE A 14 -31.11 -10.61 4.69
N PHE A 15 -31.44 -9.80 3.67
CA PHE A 15 -30.78 -9.87 2.36
C PHE A 15 -29.56 -8.96 2.18
N SER A 16 -29.23 -8.12 3.16
CA SER A 16 -28.10 -7.16 3.02
C SER A 16 -26.74 -7.70 3.45
N SER A 17 -26.66 -8.92 4.00
CA SER A 17 -25.42 -9.45 4.60
C SER A 17 -24.60 -10.38 3.69
N CYS A 18 -25.03 -10.65 2.47
CA CYS A 18 -24.37 -11.61 1.58
C CYS A 18 -23.47 -11.01 0.48
N LEU A 19 -23.33 -9.67 0.40
CA LEU A 19 -22.60 -9.05 -0.72
C LEU A 19 -21.09 -8.96 -0.54
N THR A 20 -20.58 -9.10 0.68
CA THR A 20 -19.14 -9.06 0.94
C THR A 20 -18.44 -10.39 0.69
N GLY A 21 -19.10 -11.52 0.90
CA GLY A 21 -18.52 -12.86 0.67
C GLY A 21 -18.25 -13.17 -0.81
N ASN A 22 -19.06 -12.65 -1.73
CA ASN A 22 -18.92 -12.95 -3.16
C ASN A 22 -17.72 -12.23 -3.83
N LYS A 23 -17.30 -11.07 -3.33
CA LYS A 23 -16.14 -10.36 -3.90
C LYS A 23 -14.81 -11.07 -3.56
N VAL A 24 -14.64 -11.50 -2.32
CA VAL A 24 -13.42 -12.21 -1.88
C VAL A 24 -13.30 -13.55 -2.62
N ALA A 25 -14.36 -14.35 -2.64
CA ALA A 25 -14.36 -15.63 -3.37
C ALA A 25 -14.14 -15.48 -4.89
N SER A 26 -14.56 -14.35 -5.48
CA SER A 26 -14.28 -14.02 -6.89
C SER A 26 -12.81 -13.66 -7.11
N THR A 27 -12.21 -12.91 -6.18
CA THR A 27 -10.80 -12.50 -6.25
C THR A 27 -9.88 -13.71 -6.09
N ASP A 28 -10.14 -14.60 -5.12
CA ASP A 28 -9.36 -15.81 -4.92
C ASP A 28 -9.37 -16.71 -6.16
N LYS A 29 -10.54 -16.90 -6.79
CA LYS A 29 -10.63 -17.66 -8.05
C LYS A 29 -9.83 -17.03 -9.20
N GLN A 30 -9.79 -15.68 -9.26
CA GLN A 30 -8.97 -14.98 -10.26
C GLN A 30 -7.49 -15.18 -9.99
N ILE A 31 -7.06 -15.08 -8.72
CA ILE A 31 -5.68 -15.32 -8.31
C ILE A 31 -5.27 -16.76 -8.65
N GLU A 32 -6.06 -17.76 -8.28
CA GLU A 32 -5.78 -19.16 -8.60
C GLU A 32 -5.70 -19.41 -10.12
N SER A 33 -6.60 -18.79 -10.88
CA SER A 33 -6.56 -18.85 -12.34
C SER A 33 -5.27 -18.27 -12.92
N LEU A 34 -4.81 -17.13 -12.44
CA LEU A 34 -3.55 -16.53 -12.86
C LEU A 34 -2.36 -17.40 -12.46
N LEU A 35 -2.33 -17.87 -11.21
CA LEU A 35 -1.25 -18.72 -10.70
C LEU A 35 -1.13 -20.03 -11.48
N SER A 36 -2.24 -20.62 -11.93
CA SER A 36 -2.22 -21.86 -12.74
C SER A 36 -1.64 -21.65 -14.15
N GLN A 37 -1.68 -20.42 -14.65
CA GLN A 37 -1.16 -20.06 -15.97
C GLN A 37 0.31 -19.64 -15.94
N MET A 38 0.85 -19.30 -14.76
CA MET A 38 2.24 -18.87 -14.62
C MET A 38 3.21 -20.02 -14.67
N THR A 39 4.35 -19.81 -15.35
CA THR A 39 5.49 -20.73 -15.27
C THR A 39 6.20 -20.63 -13.92
N LEU A 40 7.07 -21.59 -13.63
CA LEU A 40 7.87 -21.54 -12.40
C LEU A 40 8.81 -20.33 -12.39
N GLU A 41 9.43 -20.01 -13.52
CA GLU A 41 10.33 -18.87 -13.69
C GLU A 41 9.61 -17.54 -13.44
N GLU A 42 8.38 -17.40 -13.92
CA GLU A 42 7.57 -16.21 -13.69
C GLU A 42 7.19 -16.06 -12.21
N LYS A 43 6.82 -17.17 -11.55
CA LYS A 43 6.55 -17.17 -10.11
C LYS A 43 7.78 -16.78 -9.31
N ILE A 44 8.96 -17.31 -9.64
CA ILE A 44 10.23 -16.96 -9.01
C ILE A 44 10.57 -15.50 -9.28
N GLY A 45 10.39 -15.03 -10.53
CA GLY A 45 10.65 -13.65 -10.90
C GLY A 45 9.87 -12.62 -10.09
N MET A 46 8.64 -12.93 -9.69
CA MET A 46 7.82 -12.04 -8.85
C MET A 46 8.29 -11.99 -7.38
N LEU A 47 9.11 -12.92 -6.92
CA LEU A 47 9.55 -13.02 -5.53
C LEU A 47 10.82 -12.20 -5.21
N HIS A 48 11.43 -11.62 -6.23
CA HIS A 48 12.63 -10.79 -6.05
C HIS A 48 12.55 -9.50 -6.87
N SER A 49 13.40 -8.55 -6.52
CA SER A 49 13.51 -7.29 -7.29
C SER A 49 14.22 -7.54 -8.62
N ASN A 50 13.72 -6.91 -9.68
CA ASN A 50 14.38 -6.83 -10.99
C ASN A 50 15.18 -5.54 -11.15
N THR A 51 14.85 -4.52 -10.36
CA THR A 51 15.62 -3.27 -10.25
C THR A 51 15.75 -2.91 -8.77
N MET A 52 16.34 -1.75 -8.48
CA MET A 52 16.49 -1.26 -7.10
C MET A 52 15.14 -1.06 -6.39
N PHE A 53 14.10 -0.66 -7.13
CA PHE A 53 12.78 -0.32 -6.57
C PHE A 53 11.63 -0.90 -7.38
N SER A 54 11.81 -2.07 -7.99
CA SER A 54 10.70 -2.79 -8.61
C SER A 54 10.87 -4.30 -8.53
N SER A 55 9.77 -5.03 -8.64
CA SER A 55 9.74 -6.45 -8.92
C SER A 55 8.99 -6.72 -10.22
N THR A 56 9.43 -7.77 -10.92
CA THR A 56 8.87 -8.13 -12.22
C THR A 56 7.42 -8.57 -12.11
N GLY A 57 6.57 -8.03 -13.00
CA GLY A 57 5.25 -8.57 -13.27
C GLY A 57 5.27 -9.73 -14.27
N VAL A 58 4.11 -10.04 -14.82
CA VAL A 58 3.94 -11.05 -15.88
C VAL A 58 3.12 -10.42 -17.01
N PRO A 59 3.74 -9.67 -17.92
CA PRO A 59 3.03 -8.87 -18.93
C PRO A 59 2.09 -9.68 -19.81
N ARG A 60 2.44 -10.92 -20.16
CA ARG A 60 1.56 -11.80 -20.95
C ARG A 60 0.26 -12.17 -20.25
N LEU A 61 0.19 -12.04 -18.92
CA LEU A 61 -1.01 -12.26 -18.11
C LEU A 61 -1.63 -10.94 -17.63
N GLY A 62 -1.13 -9.80 -18.13
CA GLY A 62 -1.61 -8.47 -17.73
C GLY A 62 -1.21 -8.05 -16.30
N ILE A 63 -0.23 -8.73 -15.70
CA ILE A 63 0.29 -8.39 -14.37
C ILE A 63 1.45 -7.40 -14.56
N PRO A 64 1.29 -6.12 -14.13
CA PRO A 64 2.35 -5.12 -14.27
C PRO A 64 3.48 -5.36 -13.26
N ASP A 65 4.62 -4.71 -13.52
CA ASP A 65 5.68 -4.58 -12.52
C ASP A 65 5.17 -3.84 -11.29
N LEU A 66 5.64 -4.25 -10.10
CA LEU A 66 5.39 -3.52 -8.87
C LEU A 66 6.52 -2.52 -8.63
N HIS A 67 6.16 -1.25 -8.50
CA HIS A 67 7.08 -0.16 -8.20
C HIS A 67 7.00 0.22 -6.74
N TYR A 68 8.15 0.25 -6.08
CA TYR A 68 8.30 0.61 -4.68
C TYR A 68 8.75 2.06 -4.54
N SER A 69 8.37 2.70 -3.45
CA SER A 69 8.98 3.95 -2.99
C SER A 69 9.66 3.72 -1.66
N ASP A 70 10.91 4.10 -1.55
CA ASP A 70 11.60 4.24 -0.28
C ASP A 70 11.23 5.57 0.38
N GLY A 71 11.44 5.69 1.68
CA GLY A 71 11.25 6.91 2.46
C GLY A 71 10.03 6.87 3.38
N PRO A 72 10.27 6.71 4.71
CA PRO A 72 9.20 6.68 5.71
C PRO A 72 8.59 8.06 6.00
N HIS A 73 9.28 9.16 5.63
CA HIS A 73 8.86 10.53 5.86
C HIS A 73 8.31 11.23 4.62
N GLY A 74 8.14 10.50 3.52
CA GLY A 74 7.63 11.03 2.26
C GLY A 74 7.97 10.10 1.11
N VAL A 75 7.28 10.26 -0.01
CA VAL A 75 7.56 9.51 -1.22
C VAL A 75 8.89 9.98 -1.78
N ARG A 76 9.84 9.06 -1.87
CA ARG A 76 11.16 9.40 -2.37
C ARG A 76 11.09 9.98 -3.78
N PHE A 77 11.79 11.07 -3.97
CA PHE A 77 12.07 11.61 -5.29
C PHE A 77 12.99 10.65 -6.06
N GLU A 78 12.72 10.49 -7.34
CA GLU A 78 13.55 9.71 -8.24
C GLU A 78 13.99 10.58 -9.41
N GLY A 79 15.27 10.95 -9.45
CA GLY A 79 15.86 11.66 -10.59
C GLY A 79 15.91 10.78 -11.84
N VAL A 80 16.07 9.48 -11.62
CA VAL A 80 15.96 8.42 -12.65
C VAL A 80 15.03 7.35 -12.11
N ALA A 81 14.12 6.87 -12.93
CA ALA A 81 13.22 5.79 -12.55
C ALA A 81 14.00 4.60 -11.99
N ASN A 82 13.62 4.15 -10.79
CA ASN A 82 14.27 3.05 -10.08
C ASN A 82 15.74 3.26 -9.69
N GLY A 83 16.23 4.50 -9.64
CA GLY A 83 17.62 4.85 -9.31
C GLY A 83 17.79 5.57 -7.98
N TRP A 84 19.05 5.82 -7.61
CA TRP A 84 19.47 6.63 -6.45
C TRP A 84 20.02 7.99 -6.83
N GLU A 85 19.89 8.37 -8.11
CA GLU A 85 20.43 9.63 -8.58
C GLU A 85 19.76 10.81 -7.88
N SER A 86 20.57 11.84 -7.65
CA SER A 86 20.10 13.07 -7.02
C SER A 86 19.02 13.72 -7.87
N ALA A 87 17.92 14.08 -7.22
CA ALA A 87 16.87 14.87 -7.81
C ALA A 87 17.41 16.19 -8.34
N ARG A 88 17.04 16.52 -9.57
CA ARG A 88 17.13 17.89 -10.04
C ARG A 88 15.90 18.62 -9.59
N TRP A 89 16.07 19.78 -8.97
CA TRP A 89 15.04 20.53 -8.24
C TRP A 89 13.85 21.04 -9.05
N ASP A 90 13.80 20.79 -10.32
CA ASP A 90 12.92 21.52 -11.24
C ASP A 90 11.56 20.87 -11.46
N ASN A 91 11.36 19.58 -11.16
CA ASN A 91 10.20 18.88 -11.70
C ASN A 91 9.43 17.97 -10.73
N ASP A 92 9.89 17.77 -9.51
CA ASP A 92 9.21 16.80 -8.63
C ASP A 92 9.34 17.16 -7.16
N ALA A 93 8.48 18.07 -6.70
CA ALA A 93 8.35 18.33 -5.28
C ALA A 93 7.60 17.19 -4.60
N CYS A 94 8.17 16.62 -3.55
CA CYS A 94 7.50 15.69 -2.65
C CYS A 94 7.40 16.28 -1.25
N SER A 95 6.37 15.88 -0.51
CA SER A 95 6.21 16.31 0.88
C SER A 95 7.24 15.61 1.76
N TYR A 96 7.92 16.39 2.59
CA TYR A 96 8.69 15.84 3.70
C TYR A 96 7.83 15.92 4.96
N LEU A 97 7.29 14.79 5.36
CA LEU A 97 6.42 14.68 6.51
C LEU A 97 7.24 14.69 7.82
N PRO A 98 6.63 15.00 8.96
CA PRO A 98 7.30 14.95 10.26
C PRO A 98 7.93 13.57 10.52
N ALA A 99 9.02 13.55 11.29
CA ALA A 99 9.65 12.31 11.71
C ALA A 99 8.64 11.38 12.43
N LEU A 100 8.77 10.07 12.23
CA LEU A 100 7.84 9.11 12.81
C LEU A 100 7.84 9.14 14.35
N SER A 101 8.98 9.40 14.97
CA SER A 101 9.08 9.61 16.42
C SER A 101 8.28 10.84 16.90
N ALA A 102 8.24 11.92 16.11
CA ALA A 102 7.40 13.07 16.40
C ALA A 102 5.92 12.72 16.28
N LEU A 103 5.54 11.98 15.23
CA LEU A 103 4.17 11.48 15.05
C LEU A 103 3.76 10.58 16.21
N ALA A 104 4.60 9.63 16.60
CA ALA A 104 4.36 8.73 17.74
C ALA A 104 4.15 9.50 19.05
N SER A 105 4.94 10.55 19.28
CA SER A 105 4.85 11.39 20.48
C SER A 105 3.52 12.13 20.61
N THR A 106 2.76 12.26 19.55
CA THR A 106 1.42 12.88 19.60
C THR A 106 0.36 12.01 20.27
N TRP A 107 0.54 10.71 20.29
CA TRP A 107 -0.46 9.72 20.71
C TRP A 107 -1.82 9.88 19.99
N ASN A 108 -1.82 10.53 18.83
CA ASN A 108 -3.02 10.86 18.08
C ASN A 108 -3.15 9.94 16.85
N ARG A 109 -4.15 9.04 16.89
CA ARG A 109 -4.41 8.07 15.83
C ARG A 109 -4.90 8.72 14.54
N ASP A 110 -5.65 9.83 14.64
CA ASP A 110 -6.20 10.52 13.47
C ASP A 110 -5.07 11.21 12.69
N LEU A 111 -4.06 11.76 13.38
CA LEU A 111 -2.85 12.26 12.74
C LEU A 111 -2.05 11.16 12.06
N ALA A 112 -1.96 9.98 12.67
CA ALA A 112 -1.29 8.85 12.06
C ALA A 112 -2.02 8.38 10.79
N GLN A 113 -3.35 8.37 10.81
CA GLN A 113 -4.15 8.07 9.62
C GLN A 113 -3.94 9.12 8.53
N LEU A 114 -4.03 10.40 8.85
CA LEU A 114 -3.81 11.50 7.91
C LEU A 114 -2.42 11.42 7.28
N TYR A 115 -1.40 11.11 8.08
CA TYR A 115 -0.03 10.88 7.59
C TYR A 115 0.01 9.79 6.51
N GLY A 116 -0.64 8.65 6.77
CA GLY A 116 -0.72 7.55 5.82
C GLY A 116 -1.53 7.89 4.57
N GLU A 117 -2.59 8.68 4.70
CA GLU A 117 -3.41 9.14 3.56
C GLU A 117 -2.62 10.06 2.63
N VAL A 118 -1.85 11.01 3.18
CA VAL A 118 -0.98 11.89 2.39
C VAL A 118 0.08 11.07 1.66
N LEU A 119 0.78 10.19 2.38
CA LEU A 119 1.82 9.35 1.80
C LEU A 119 1.27 8.45 0.69
N GLY A 120 0.12 7.83 0.92
CA GLY A 120 -0.55 6.96 -0.04
C GLY A 120 -1.03 7.73 -1.28
N ALA A 121 -1.53 8.95 -1.11
CA ALA A 121 -1.95 9.80 -2.22
C ALA A 121 -0.76 10.20 -3.11
N GLU A 122 0.36 10.57 -2.51
CA GLU A 122 1.59 10.89 -3.26
C GLU A 122 2.16 9.65 -3.97
N CYS A 123 2.21 8.49 -3.31
CA CYS A 123 2.60 7.23 -3.95
C CYS A 123 1.75 6.97 -5.20
N LYS A 124 0.44 7.06 -5.06
CA LYS A 124 -0.49 6.84 -6.17
C LYS A 124 -0.28 7.84 -7.31
N ALA A 125 -0.11 9.13 -7.00
CA ALA A 125 0.14 10.17 -7.99
C ALA A 125 1.43 9.95 -8.79
N ARG A 126 2.41 9.24 -8.18
CA ARG A 126 3.72 8.92 -8.78
C ARG A 126 3.79 7.53 -9.39
N GLY A 127 2.68 6.81 -9.46
CA GLY A 127 2.65 5.44 -9.98
C GLY A 127 3.40 4.42 -9.12
N LYS A 128 3.54 4.69 -7.81
CA LYS A 128 4.13 3.75 -6.87
C LYS A 128 3.04 2.84 -6.29
N HIS A 129 3.30 1.55 -6.29
CA HIS A 129 2.37 0.53 -5.82
C HIS A 129 2.57 0.19 -4.34
N VAL A 130 3.80 0.31 -3.86
CA VAL A 130 4.20 -0.03 -2.50
C VAL A 130 5.08 1.06 -1.92
N SER A 131 4.73 1.54 -0.72
CA SER A 131 5.61 2.37 0.10
C SER A 131 6.38 1.49 1.08
N LEU A 132 7.71 1.65 1.14
CA LEU A 132 8.57 1.00 2.13
C LEU A 132 8.53 1.79 3.45
N ALA A 133 7.33 2.00 3.96
CA ALA A 133 7.01 2.78 5.15
C ALA A 133 5.83 2.11 5.90
N PRO A 134 5.59 2.47 7.17
CA PRO A 134 6.43 3.29 8.05
C PRO A 134 7.57 2.49 8.67
N GLY A 135 8.58 3.17 9.22
CA GLY A 135 9.63 2.54 10.02
C GLY A 135 9.11 2.18 11.41
N VAL A 136 8.81 0.91 11.65
CA VAL A 136 8.19 0.44 12.91
C VAL A 136 9.19 -0.22 13.87
N ASN A 137 10.47 -0.06 13.61
CA ASN A 137 11.53 -0.63 14.44
C ASN A 137 11.57 0.00 15.83
N ILE A 138 11.92 -0.79 16.81
CA ILE A 138 12.14 -0.33 18.19
C ILE A 138 13.55 0.21 18.34
N HIS A 139 13.72 1.36 18.98
CA HIS A 139 15.01 1.96 19.30
C HIS A 139 15.72 1.17 20.42
N ARG A 140 16.43 0.09 20.05
CA ARG A 140 17.16 -0.75 21.03
C ARG A 140 18.52 -0.22 21.39
N SER A 141 19.13 0.57 20.51
CA SER A 141 20.46 1.14 20.69
C SER A 141 20.46 2.61 20.34
N LEU A 142 20.98 3.43 21.23
CA LEU A 142 21.15 4.87 20.98
C LEU A 142 22.21 5.16 19.90
N LEU A 143 23.09 4.20 19.64
CA LEU A 143 24.15 4.33 18.63
C LEU A 143 23.69 3.97 17.22
N ASN A 144 22.43 3.59 17.03
CA ASN A 144 21.88 3.33 15.70
C ASN A 144 21.66 4.65 14.96
N GLY A 145 22.37 4.85 13.87
CA GLY A 145 22.28 6.08 13.05
C GLY A 145 20.95 6.29 12.32
N ARG A 146 20.04 5.30 12.35
CA ARG A 146 18.71 5.37 11.73
C ARG A 146 17.56 5.54 12.73
N ASN A 147 17.82 5.79 13.99
CA ASN A 147 16.75 5.97 15.00
C ASN A 147 15.77 7.09 14.65
N TRP A 148 16.23 8.12 13.97
CA TRP A 148 15.41 9.28 13.56
C TRP A 148 14.24 8.91 12.62
N GLU A 149 14.31 7.77 11.94
CA GLU A 149 13.29 7.37 10.95
C GLU A 149 12.25 6.38 11.50
N TYR A 150 12.33 6.00 12.77
CA TYR A 150 11.45 5.01 13.38
C TYR A 150 10.45 5.62 14.35
N PHE A 151 9.36 4.88 14.61
CA PHE A 151 8.30 5.31 15.52
C PHE A 151 8.69 5.35 16.99
N SER A 152 9.54 4.46 17.44
CA SER A 152 9.90 4.37 18.87
C SER A 152 11.32 4.84 19.13
#